data_b4d8fdb7be348fbf85e8a8a2e51fe127
#
_entry.id   b4d8fdb7be348fbf85e8a8a2e51fe127
#
_cell.length_a   1.000
_cell.length_b   1.000
_cell.length_c   1.000
_cell.angle_alpha   90.00
_cell.angle_beta   90.00
_cell.angle_gamma   90.00
#
_symmetry.space_group_name_H-M   'P 1'
#
loop_
_entity.id
_entity.type
_entity.pdbx_description
1 polymer ?
#
loop_
_entity_poly.entity_id
_entity_poly.type
_entity_poly.pdbx_seq_one_letter_code
_entity_poly.pdbx_strand_id
1 'polypeptide(L)'
;MPGQGVSKLQKNSPADASTGVIFISPARVNLISPKGVSPACPKGSNSRAFSSYSVWSNIQCNMNRFKKYLQTVKYLETSDNNILYCKDLTVDIIKGYIEWRKSNGNTNETINKSLTPIFKSVKKMMRVGWVDRYIGEEILELYLPTNTQSLEDGIGTDMHYLTVDQIKQLIKITEQSKYPRTKELVEMFMFSIYTGGMRFSDVCTLKWSEVDMENRIIKHLQVKNHTRKPTVLTLPIIEEGMKILKKWEGRNEKFVFDMLCEDFDLNNDKMLKHTINSLNKTMNQSLRCLGEKMNLPFNLHFHCSRHTYGTILLNKGIDINLISHLMGHSSSFITQKVYSKYLPETLNEIVNEKLNFNFK
;
A
#
# COMPACT_ATOMS: atom_id res chain seq x y z
N MET A 1 -41.04 52.14 20.64
CA MET A 1 -40.28 51.63 21.79
C MET A 1 -40.05 50.15 21.57
N PRO A 2 -38.80 49.67 21.42
CA PRO A 2 -38.50 48.31 20.97
C PRO A 2 -38.36 47.38 22.14
N GLY A 3 -39.00 46.18 22.05
CA GLY A 3 -38.84 45.09 22.98
C GLY A 3 -37.66 44.20 22.58
N GLN A 4 -36.66 44.17 23.42
CA GLN A 4 -35.49 43.30 23.28
C GLN A 4 -35.88 41.85 23.67
N GLY A 5 -35.87 40.96 22.68
CA GLY A 5 -35.90 39.51 22.87
C GLY A 5 -34.52 39.01 23.23
N VAL A 6 -34.24 38.84 24.50
CA VAL A 6 -33.06 38.15 25.00
C VAL A 6 -33.25 36.65 24.83
N SER A 7 -32.59 36.09 23.86
CA SER A 7 -32.48 34.61 23.70
C SER A 7 -31.73 34.04 24.91
N LYS A 8 -32.46 33.28 25.73
CA LYS A 8 -31.87 32.48 26.82
C LYS A 8 -30.93 31.44 26.20
N LEU A 9 -29.65 31.67 26.30
CA LEU A 9 -28.64 30.62 26.27
C LEU A 9 -28.94 29.63 27.39
N GLN A 10 -29.49 28.48 27.05
CA GLN A 10 -29.55 27.33 27.92
C GLN A 10 -28.09 26.98 28.29
N LYS A 11 -27.74 27.21 29.56
CA LYS A 11 -26.56 26.67 30.20
C LYS A 11 -26.71 25.14 30.17
N ASN A 12 -26.06 24.48 29.24
CA ASN A 12 -25.86 23.05 29.33
C ASN A 12 -25.07 22.78 30.62
N SER A 13 -25.66 21.98 31.50
CA SER A 13 -24.98 21.42 32.66
C SER A 13 -23.67 20.74 32.19
N PRO A 14 -22.61 20.72 33.02
CA PRO A 14 -21.37 20.09 32.66
C PRO A 14 -21.65 18.60 32.39
N ALA A 15 -21.67 18.21 31.13
CA ALA A 15 -21.65 16.81 30.74
C ALA A 15 -20.43 16.18 31.40
N ASP A 16 -20.66 15.09 32.09
CA ASP A 16 -19.68 14.28 32.80
C ASP A 16 -18.38 14.17 32.00
N ALA A 17 -17.27 14.57 32.57
CA ALA A 17 -15.95 14.64 31.91
C ALA A 17 -15.40 13.25 31.52
N SER A 18 -16.18 12.18 31.71
CA SER A 18 -15.82 10.77 31.49
C SER A 18 -16.28 10.21 30.17
N THR A 19 -17.12 10.88 29.39
CA THR A 19 -17.65 10.33 28.13
C THR A 19 -16.94 10.89 26.91
N GLY A 20 -15.98 10.13 26.37
CA GLY A 20 -15.40 10.40 25.06
C GLY A 20 -16.39 10.07 23.93
N VAL A 21 -16.35 10.82 22.85
CA VAL A 21 -17.26 10.69 21.71
C VAL A 21 -16.49 10.28 20.48
N ILE A 22 -16.95 9.22 19.79
CA ILE A 22 -16.51 8.92 18.42
C ILE A 22 -17.41 9.71 17.47
N PHE A 23 -16.91 10.83 16.93
CA PHE A 23 -17.66 11.59 15.94
C PHE A 23 -17.57 10.91 14.58
N ILE A 24 -18.72 10.52 14.05
CA ILE A 24 -18.88 10.00 12.69
C ILE A 24 -19.66 11.04 11.89
N SER A 25 -19.00 12.14 11.51
CA SER A 25 -19.60 13.17 10.65
C SER A 25 -19.55 12.72 9.17
N PRO A 26 -20.47 13.20 8.29
CA PRO A 26 -20.41 12.92 6.85
C PRO A 26 -19.08 13.29 6.19
N ALA A 27 -18.34 14.22 6.77
CA ALA A 27 -17.07 14.71 6.25
C ALA A 27 -15.84 14.17 6.95
N ARG A 28 -15.93 13.66 8.20
CA ARG A 28 -14.76 13.22 8.98
C ARG A 28 -15.16 12.26 10.10
N VAL A 29 -14.35 11.22 10.34
CA VAL A 29 -14.37 10.46 11.59
C VAL A 29 -13.38 11.12 12.54
N ASN A 30 -13.85 11.74 13.58
CA ASN A 30 -13.03 12.38 14.60
C ASN A 30 -13.27 11.74 15.97
N LEU A 31 -12.20 11.36 16.65
CA LEU A 31 -12.24 11.12 18.08
C LEU A 31 -12.11 12.48 18.77
N ILE A 32 -13.17 12.95 19.44
CA ILE A 32 -13.14 14.21 20.17
C ILE A 32 -12.96 13.94 21.65
N SER A 33 -11.96 14.58 22.23
CA SER A 33 -11.80 14.71 23.68
C SER A 33 -12.94 15.56 24.24
N PRO A 34 -13.42 15.33 25.49
CA PRO A 34 -14.38 16.19 26.17
C PRO A 34 -13.95 17.66 26.26
N LYS A 35 -12.67 17.96 26.07
CA LYS A 35 -12.11 19.32 26.05
C LYS A 35 -12.07 19.97 24.64
N GLY A 36 -12.82 19.46 23.66
CA GLY A 36 -12.98 20.12 22.38
C GLY A 36 -11.76 20.12 21.45
N VAL A 37 -10.69 19.40 21.80
CA VAL A 37 -9.50 19.30 20.93
C VAL A 37 -9.73 18.18 19.93
N SER A 38 -10.31 18.55 18.80
CA SER A 38 -10.28 17.71 17.60
C SER A 38 -8.82 17.54 17.17
N PRO A 39 -8.35 16.32 16.84
CA PRO A 39 -7.19 16.17 16.00
C PRO A 39 -7.60 16.59 14.58
N ALA A 40 -7.79 17.89 14.37
CA ALA A 40 -8.04 18.47 13.07
C ALA A 40 -6.87 18.12 12.16
N CYS A 41 -7.17 17.73 10.96
CA CYS A 41 -6.18 17.70 9.88
C CYS A 41 -5.57 19.12 9.81
N PRO A 42 -4.27 19.32 10.06
CA PRO A 42 -3.70 20.65 10.04
C PRO A 42 -3.77 21.21 8.62
N LYS A 43 -4.44 22.32 8.48
CA LYS A 43 -4.19 23.24 7.38
C LYS A 43 -2.86 23.91 7.75
N GLY A 44 -1.78 23.51 7.07
CA GLY A 44 -0.48 24.17 7.20
C GLY A 44 0.32 23.78 8.46
N SER A 45 1.47 23.17 8.24
CA SER A 45 2.62 23.03 9.15
C SER A 45 2.39 22.45 10.55
N ASN A 46 3.01 21.32 10.80
CA ASN A 46 3.20 20.55 12.04
C ASN A 46 2.28 19.35 12.28
N SER A 47 2.15 18.45 11.31
CA SER A 47 1.49 17.16 11.46
C SER A 47 2.44 16.06 11.96
N ARG A 48 2.91 16.14 13.21
CA ARG A 48 3.56 14.99 13.85
C ARG A 48 2.61 13.83 14.19
N ALA A 49 1.30 13.97 13.92
CA ALA A 49 0.30 12.94 14.27
C ALA A 49 0.21 11.79 13.24
N PHE A 50 0.45 12.05 11.97
CA PHE A 50 0.43 11.03 10.89
C PHE A 50 1.68 11.17 10.03
N SER A 51 2.37 10.06 9.83
CA SER A 51 3.66 10.03 9.11
C SER A 51 3.53 10.30 7.60
N SER A 52 2.33 10.28 7.02
CA SER A 52 2.05 10.64 5.63
C SER A 52 0.55 10.71 5.36
N TYR A 53 0.15 11.41 4.29
CA TYR A 53 -1.22 11.42 3.79
C TYR A 53 -1.73 10.00 3.46
N SER A 54 -0.86 9.11 3.02
CA SER A 54 -1.21 7.71 2.73
C SER A 54 -1.72 6.97 3.97
N VAL A 55 -1.06 7.11 5.11
CA VAL A 55 -1.48 6.50 6.39
C VAL A 55 -2.82 7.08 6.83
N TRP A 56 -2.95 8.41 6.81
CA TRP A 56 -4.20 9.08 7.17
C TRP A 56 -5.37 8.61 6.29
N SER A 57 -5.18 8.60 4.98
CA SER A 57 -6.20 8.17 4.02
C SER A 57 -6.64 6.70 4.23
N ASN A 58 -5.71 5.80 4.58
CA ASN A 58 -6.04 4.42 4.87
C ASN A 58 -6.86 4.28 6.15
N ILE A 59 -6.52 5.04 7.19
CA ILE A 59 -7.31 5.11 8.44
C ILE A 59 -8.71 5.61 8.12
N GLN A 60 -8.83 6.71 7.39
CA GLN A 60 -10.10 7.30 7.00
C GLN A 60 -10.97 6.32 6.20
N CYS A 61 -10.40 5.62 5.22
CA CYS A 61 -11.13 4.61 4.46
C CYS A 61 -11.66 3.47 5.34
N ASN A 62 -10.87 2.98 6.28
CA ASN A 62 -11.29 1.90 7.17
C ASN A 62 -12.36 2.36 8.17
N MET A 63 -12.23 3.57 8.72
CA MET A 63 -13.27 4.15 9.59
C MET A 63 -14.57 4.43 8.83
N ASN A 64 -14.52 4.86 7.57
CA ASN A 64 -15.70 5.02 6.73
C ASN A 64 -16.41 3.68 6.45
N ARG A 65 -15.67 2.57 6.31
CA ARG A 65 -16.24 1.23 6.19
C ARG A 65 -16.95 0.80 7.48
N PHE A 66 -16.35 1.06 8.63
CA PHE A 66 -16.98 0.79 9.92
C PHE A 66 -18.26 1.62 10.10
N LYS A 67 -18.24 2.90 9.75
CA LYS A 67 -19.41 3.76 9.72
C LYS A 67 -20.52 3.17 8.84
N LYS A 68 -20.18 2.75 7.61
CA LYS A 68 -21.15 2.14 6.69
C LYS A 68 -21.82 0.92 7.31
N TYR A 69 -21.06 0.05 8.00
CA TYR A 69 -21.61 -1.07 8.74
C TYR A 69 -22.63 -0.61 9.81
N LEU A 70 -22.25 0.34 10.66
CA LEU A 70 -23.12 0.87 11.71
C LEU A 70 -24.43 1.46 11.15
N GLN A 71 -24.38 2.09 9.99
CA GLN A 71 -25.58 2.55 9.28
C GLN A 71 -26.40 1.39 8.73
N THR A 72 -25.76 0.35 8.18
CA THR A 72 -26.47 -0.83 7.65
C THR A 72 -27.25 -1.58 8.72
N VAL A 73 -26.73 -1.67 9.94
CA VAL A 73 -27.40 -2.33 11.08
C VAL A 73 -28.28 -1.38 11.87
N LYS A 74 -28.56 -0.18 11.35
CA LYS A 74 -29.39 0.87 11.97
C LYS A 74 -28.94 1.30 13.37
N TYR A 75 -27.71 0.98 13.75
CA TYR A 75 -27.20 1.36 15.08
C TYR A 75 -27.10 2.88 15.25
N LEU A 76 -26.84 3.61 14.17
CA LEU A 76 -26.73 5.07 14.16
C LEU A 76 -28.07 5.79 13.99
N GLU A 77 -29.16 5.10 13.58
CA GLU A 77 -30.49 5.71 13.47
C GLU A 77 -31.14 6.00 14.83
N THR A 78 -30.71 5.26 15.86
CA THR A 78 -31.22 5.41 17.23
C THR A 78 -30.45 6.45 18.04
N SER A 79 -29.31 6.95 17.54
CA SER A 79 -28.49 7.95 18.19
C SER A 79 -28.68 9.32 17.54
N ASP A 80 -29.02 10.34 18.32
CA ASP A 80 -29.02 11.73 17.87
C ASP A 80 -27.69 12.09 17.21
N ASN A 81 -27.74 12.58 15.98
CA ASN A 81 -26.58 13.09 15.23
C ASN A 81 -25.59 12.08 14.61
N ASN A 82 -25.93 10.81 14.38
CA ASN A 82 -24.97 9.84 13.82
C ASN A 82 -23.66 9.69 14.65
N ILE A 83 -23.76 9.68 15.95
CA ILE A 83 -22.64 9.61 16.89
C ILE A 83 -22.63 8.24 17.56
N LEU A 84 -21.47 7.58 17.57
CA LEU A 84 -21.19 6.43 18.42
C LEU A 84 -20.35 6.93 19.61
N TYR A 85 -20.87 6.81 20.83
CA TYR A 85 -20.10 7.12 22.04
C TYR A 85 -19.10 6.01 22.35
N CYS A 86 -17.97 6.35 22.93
CA CYS A 86 -16.95 5.37 23.30
C CYS A 86 -17.50 4.31 24.27
N LYS A 87 -18.35 4.71 25.20
CA LYS A 87 -19.01 3.82 26.18
C LYS A 87 -19.97 2.82 25.55
N ASP A 88 -20.50 3.12 24.35
CA ASP A 88 -21.46 2.28 23.64
C ASP A 88 -20.75 1.29 22.70
N LEU A 89 -19.43 1.34 22.62
CA LEU A 89 -18.66 0.39 21.84
C LEU A 89 -18.57 -0.94 22.58
N THR A 90 -19.23 -1.95 22.06
CA THR A 90 -19.30 -3.31 22.64
C THR A 90 -18.56 -4.32 21.79
N VAL A 91 -18.26 -5.46 22.39
CA VAL A 91 -17.68 -6.62 21.70
C VAL A 91 -18.59 -7.07 20.54
N ASP A 92 -19.91 -7.05 20.74
CA ASP A 92 -20.90 -7.50 19.74
C ASP A 92 -20.92 -6.62 18.50
N ILE A 93 -20.73 -5.30 18.66
CA ILE A 93 -20.60 -4.39 17.52
C ILE A 93 -19.39 -4.77 16.66
N ILE A 94 -18.27 -5.11 17.28
CA ILE A 94 -17.06 -5.49 16.53
C ILE A 94 -17.20 -6.88 15.93
N LYS A 95 -17.80 -7.85 16.63
CA LYS A 95 -18.13 -9.18 16.08
C LYS A 95 -19.04 -9.04 14.85
N GLY A 96 -20.12 -8.26 14.97
CA GLY A 96 -21.03 -8.00 13.86
C GLY A 96 -20.34 -7.33 12.67
N TYR A 97 -19.41 -6.39 12.93
CA TYR A 97 -18.59 -5.81 11.86
C TYR A 97 -17.71 -6.85 11.15
N ILE A 98 -17.10 -7.75 11.89
CA ILE A 98 -16.30 -8.84 11.34
C ILE A 98 -17.17 -9.74 10.44
N GLU A 99 -18.33 -10.17 10.91
CA GLU A 99 -19.25 -11.02 10.14
C GLU A 99 -19.77 -10.29 8.88
N TRP A 100 -20.12 -9.01 9.00
CA TRP A 100 -20.48 -8.20 7.84
C TRP A 100 -19.33 -8.09 6.82
N ARG A 101 -18.09 -8.01 7.27
CA ARG A 101 -16.92 -8.03 6.37
C ARG A 101 -16.73 -9.39 5.71
N LYS A 102 -16.94 -10.49 6.45
CA LYS A 102 -16.88 -11.86 5.90
C LYS A 102 -17.97 -12.08 4.85
N SER A 103 -19.21 -11.67 5.12
CA SER A 103 -20.32 -11.78 4.18
C SER A 103 -20.10 -10.98 2.87
N ASN A 104 -19.25 -9.95 2.91
CA ASN A 104 -18.79 -9.23 1.73
C ASN A 104 -17.54 -9.88 1.05
N GLY A 105 -17.21 -11.12 1.37
CA GLY A 105 -16.12 -11.87 0.75
C GLY A 105 -14.71 -11.42 1.12
N ASN A 106 -14.52 -10.72 2.24
CA ASN A 106 -13.19 -10.25 2.64
C ASN A 106 -12.43 -11.34 3.40
N THR A 107 -11.14 -11.48 3.10
CA THR A 107 -10.23 -12.37 3.83
C THR A 107 -9.93 -11.85 5.23
N ASN A 108 -9.56 -12.75 6.16
CA ASN A 108 -9.16 -12.39 7.52
C ASN A 108 -8.07 -11.31 7.56
N GLU A 109 -7.07 -11.38 6.67
CA GLU A 109 -6.03 -10.37 6.58
C GLU A 109 -6.58 -8.98 6.21
N THR A 110 -7.53 -8.91 5.28
CA THR A 110 -8.19 -7.67 4.87
C THR A 110 -9.07 -7.12 6.00
N ILE A 111 -9.75 -8.00 6.73
CA ILE A 111 -10.56 -7.63 7.90
C ILE A 111 -9.66 -7.07 9.00
N ASN A 112 -8.57 -7.76 9.34
CA ASN A 112 -7.60 -7.31 10.34
C ASN A 112 -6.99 -5.94 10.00
N LYS A 113 -6.68 -5.68 8.71
CA LYS A 113 -6.26 -4.36 8.24
C LYS A 113 -7.32 -3.28 8.52
N SER A 114 -8.60 -3.62 8.43
CA SER A 114 -9.69 -2.70 8.73
C SER A 114 -9.94 -2.53 10.24
N LEU A 115 -9.68 -3.54 11.05
CA LEU A 115 -9.76 -3.49 12.51
C LEU A 115 -8.61 -2.69 13.15
N THR A 116 -7.43 -2.70 12.53
CA THR A 116 -6.22 -2.06 13.08
C THR A 116 -6.45 -0.61 13.57
N PRO A 117 -7.08 0.32 12.83
CA PRO A 117 -7.34 1.66 13.32
C PRO A 117 -8.36 1.69 14.46
N ILE A 118 -9.35 0.81 14.45
CA ILE A 118 -10.34 0.66 15.52
C ILE A 118 -9.63 0.22 16.81
N PHE A 119 -8.81 -0.83 16.75
CA PHE A 119 -8.06 -1.35 17.89
C PHE A 119 -7.07 -0.34 18.47
N LYS A 120 -6.40 0.45 17.60
CA LYS A 120 -5.57 1.57 18.06
C LYS A 120 -6.38 2.61 18.82
N SER A 121 -7.61 2.88 18.39
CA SER A 121 -8.51 3.79 19.07
C SER A 121 -8.98 3.21 20.41
N VAL A 122 -9.38 1.93 20.45
CA VAL A 122 -9.75 1.22 21.69
C VAL A 122 -8.62 1.29 22.71
N LYS A 123 -7.38 0.96 22.33
CA LYS A 123 -6.21 1.07 23.24
C LYS A 123 -6.03 2.47 23.78
N LYS A 124 -6.29 3.51 23.00
CA LYS A 124 -6.22 4.89 23.46
C LYS A 124 -7.38 5.21 24.42
N MET A 125 -8.59 4.77 24.10
CA MET A 125 -9.78 4.99 24.94
C MET A 125 -9.67 4.29 26.30
N MET A 126 -9.12 3.08 26.35
CA MET A 126 -8.82 2.39 27.61
C MET A 126 -7.85 3.17 28.49
N ARG A 127 -6.79 3.75 27.90
CA ARG A 127 -5.78 4.55 28.66
C ARG A 127 -6.35 5.81 29.30
N VAL A 128 -7.41 6.37 28.72
CA VAL A 128 -8.06 7.58 29.22
C VAL A 128 -9.35 7.30 29.97
N GLY A 129 -9.69 6.01 30.19
CA GLY A 129 -10.87 5.60 30.95
C GLY A 129 -12.21 5.80 30.25
N TRP A 130 -12.23 5.93 28.91
CA TRP A 130 -13.46 6.10 28.11
C TRP A 130 -14.12 4.78 27.72
N VAL A 131 -13.35 3.71 27.72
CA VAL A 131 -13.81 2.33 27.53
C VAL A 131 -13.28 1.53 28.71
N ASP A 132 -14.14 0.71 29.28
CA ASP A 132 -13.75 -0.20 30.35
C ASP A 132 -12.60 -1.11 29.87
N ARG A 133 -11.66 -1.39 30.78
CA ARG A 133 -10.47 -2.13 30.45
C ARG A 133 -10.80 -3.57 30.00
N TYR A 134 -11.72 -4.23 30.70
CA TYR A 134 -12.11 -5.60 30.39
C TYR A 134 -12.77 -5.69 29.01
N ILE A 135 -13.75 -4.81 28.73
CA ILE A 135 -14.38 -4.71 27.40
C ILE A 135 -13.37 -4.40 26.32
N GLY A 136 -12.45 -3.50 26.59
CA GLY A 136 -11.41 -3.14 25.62
C GLY A 136 -10.45 -4.28 25.31
N GLU A 137 -10.05 -5.08 26.30
CA GLU A 137 -9.22 -6.27 26.13
C GLU A 137 -9.96 -7.34 25.31
N GLU A 138 -11.23 -7.64 25.64
CA GLU A 138 -12.07 -8.56 24.83
C GLU A 138 -12.19 -8.12 23.36
N ILE A 139 -12.36 -6.81 23.10
CA ILE A 139 -12.40 -6.30 21.72
C ILE A 139 -11.07 -6.56 21.02
N LEU A 140 -9.93 -6.40 21.69
CA LEU A 140 -8.62 -6.59 21.09
C LEU A 140 -8.30 -8.05 20.78
N GLU A 141 -8.93 -8.99 21.49
CA GLU A 141 -8.81 -10.44 21.23
C GLU A 141 -9.54 -10.88 19.96
N LEU A 142 -10.44 -10.05 19.41
CA LEU A 142 -11.15 -10.35 18.16
C LEU A 142 -10.27 -10.25 16.90
N TYR A 143 -8.94 -10.17 17.06
CA TYR A 143 -8.02 -10.24 15.94
C TYR A 143 -8.10 -11.62 15.29
N LEU A 144 -8.44 -11.67 14.00
CA LEU A 144 -8.67 -12.94 13.32
C LEU A 144 -7.34 -13.66 13.03
N PRO A 145 -7.30 -14.99 13.16
CA PRO A 145 -6.13 -15.74 12.75
C PRO A 145 -5.88 -15.51 11.26
N THR A 146 -4.68 -15.10 10.93
CA THR A 146 -4.20 -15.06 9.56
C THR A 146 -3.37 -16.29 9.34
N ASN A 147 -3.59 -17.02 8.26
CA ASN A 147 -2.83 -18.22 7.95
C ASN A 147 -1.34 -17.91 7.82
N THR A 148 -0.64 -17.84 8.93
CA THR A 148 0.82 -17.95 8.96
C THR A 148 1.24 -19.41 8.74
N GLN A 149 0.31 -20.35 8.90
CA GLN A 149 0.51 -21.80 8.68
C GLN A 149 0.60 -22.19 7.19
N SER A 150 0.30 -21.31 6.24
CA SER A 150 0.48 -21.60 4.82
C SER A 150 1.95 -21.81 4.38
N LEU A 151 2.89 -21.80 5.31
CA LEU A 151 4.28 -22.21 5.05
C LEU A 151 4.43 -23.73 4.98
N GLU A 152 3.56 -24.49 5.67
CA GLU A 152 3.57 -25.96 5.65
C GLU A 152 2.73 -26.52 4.48
N ASP A 153 1.64 -25.83 4.09
CA ASP A 153 0.72 -26.29 3.03
C ASP A 153 1.07 -25.78 1.62
N GLY A 154 2.18 -25.10 1.41
CA GLY A 154 2.55 -24.55 0.09
C GLY A 154 1.60 -23.47 -0.44
N ILE A 155 0.55 -23.10 0.30
CA ILE A 155 -0.48 -22.11 -0.09
C ILE A 155 -0.10 -20.73 0.44
N GLY A 156 0.97 -20.12 -0.08
CA GLY A 156 1.16 -18.68 0.03
C GLY A 156 0.43 -18.00 -1.12
N THR A 157 0.09 -16.74 -0.94
CA THR A 157 -0.44 -15.93 -2.03
C THR A 157 0.36 -16.20 -3.30
N ASP A 158 -0.30 -16.71 -4.34
CA ASP A 158 0.35 -17.01 -5.61
C ASP A 158 1.06 -15.76 -6.10
N MET A 159 2.39 -15.83 -6.09
CA MET A 159 3.21 -14.74 -6.56
C MET A 159 3.25 -14.80 -8.08
N HIS A 160 2.58 -13.86 -8.73
CA HIS A 160 2.53 -13.79 -10.17
C HIS A 160 3.80 -13.14 -10.73
N TYR A 161 4.53 -13.87 -11.54
CA TYR A 161 5.73 -13.41 -12.24
C TYR A 161 5.73 -13.95 -13.69
N LEU A 162 6.56 -13.37 -14.53
CA LEU A 162 6.74 -13.81 -15.90
C LEU A 162 8.00 -14.66 -16.04
N THR A 163 7.89 -15.79 -16.74
CA THR A 163 9.05 -16.55 -17.19
C THR A 163 9.79 -15.80 -18.31
N VAL A 164 11.02 -16.20 -18.62
CA VAL A 164 11.80 -15.60 -19.71
C VAL A 164 11.06 -15.70 -21.04
N ASP A 165 10.38 -16.81 -21.31
CA ASP A 165 9.64 -16.99 -22.56
C ASP A 165 8.36 -16.15 -22.61
N GLN A 166 7.69 -15.99 -21.46
CA GLN A 166 6.56 -15.05 -21.35
C GLN A 166 6.99 -13.58 -21.52
N ILE A 167 8.19 -13.20 -21.07
CA ILE A 167 8.76 -11.87 -21.35
C ILE A 167 8.98 -11.68 -22.84
N LYS A 168 9.59 -12.66 -23.52
CA LYS A 168 9.76 -12.61 -25.00
C LYS A 168 8.43 -12.50 -25.72
N GLN A 169 7.42 -13.26 -25.28
CA GLN A 169 6.07 -13.20 -25.83
C GLN A 169 5.41 -11.82 -25.60
N LEU A 170 5.55 -11.24 -24.42
CA LEU A 170 5.07 -9.89 -24.10
C LEU A 170 5.68 -8.85 -25.03
N ILE A 171 6.99 -8.89 -25.25
CA ILE A 171 7.70 -7.97 -26.15
C ILE A 171 7.13 -8.12 -27.57
N LYS A 172 7.06 -9.35 -28.10
CA LYS A 172 6.55 -9.64 -29.44
C LYS A 172 5.12 -9.12 -29.67
N ILE A 173 4.21 -9.38 -28.72
CA ILE A 173 2.81 -8.90 -28.80
C ILE A 173 2.77 -7.36 -28.73
N THR A 174 3.64 -6.77 -27.93
CA THR A 174 3.70 -5.31 -27.78
C THR A 174 4.21 -4.63 -29.04
N GLU A 175 5.20 -5.20 -29.72
CA GLU A 175 5.72 -4.68 -30.99
C GLU A 175 4.63 -4.64 -32.09
N GLN A 176 3.74 -5.62 -32.10
CA GLN A 176 2.59 -5.69 -33.00
C GLN A 176 1.44 -4.76 -32.61
N SER A 177 1.50 -4.12 -31.45
CA SER A 177 0.45 -3.21 -31.02
C SER A 177 0.37 -1.96 -31.92
N LYS A 178 -0.85 -1.62 -32.32
CA LYS A 178 -1.14 -0.38 -33.08
C LYS A 178 -1.14 0.88 -32.17
N TYR A 179 -1.10 0.70 -30.85
CA TYR A 179 -1.23 1.79 -29.89
C TYR A 179 0.15 2.13 -29.31
N PRO A 180 0.72 3.32 -29.66
CA PRO A 180 2.02 3.75 -29.14
C PRO A 180 2.07 3.75 -27.60
N ARG A 181 0.99 4.23 -26.95
CA ARG A 181 0.93 4.27 -25.50
C ARG A 181 1.07 2.90 -24.83
N THR A 182 0.55 1.83 -25.45
CA THR A 182 0.75 0.47 -24.93
C THR A 182 2.22 0.07 -24.97
N LYS A 183 2.95 0.44 -26.01
CA LYS A 183 4.40 0.18 -26.11
C LYS A 183 5.17 0.89 -25.02
N GLU A 184 4.85 2.16 -24.80
CA GLU A 184 5.45 2.98 -23.74
C GLU A 184 5.21 2.40 -22.33
N LEU A 185 3.99 1.97 -22.04
CA LEU A 185 3.66 1.35 -20.76
C LEU A 185 4.41 0.03 -20.53
N VAL A 186 4.58 -0.77 -21.59
CA VAL A 186 5.38 -2.01 -21.49
C VAL A 186 6.87 -1.70 -21.34
N GLU A 187 7.39 -0.66 -21.99
CA GLU A 187 8.77 -0.20 -21.77
C GLU A 187 9.03 0.17 -20.31
N MET A 188 8.10 0.86 -19.66
CA MET A 188 8.19 1.15 -18.21
C MET A 188 8.14 -0.12 -17.35
N PHE A 189 7.31 -1.09 -17.73
CA PHE A 189 7.25 -2.40 -17.08
C PHE A 189 8.59 -3.15 -17.21
N MET A 190 9.15 -3.19 -18.41
CA MET A 190 10.43 -3.81 -18.70
C MET A 190 11.58 -3.06 -18.01
N PHE A 191 11.53 -1.72 -17.99
CA PHE A 191 12.51 -0.92 -17.26
C PHE A 191 12.55 -1.29 -15.79
N SER A 192 11.40 -1.50 -15.16
CA SER A 192 11.36 -1.98 -13.78
C SER A 192 12.08 -3.32 -13.62
N ILE A 193 11.90 -4.28 -14.56
CA ILE A 193 12.63 -5.56 -14.52
C ILE A 193 14.14 -5.35 -14.69
N TYR A 194 14.56 -4.41 -15.52
CA TYR A 194 15.98 -4.16 -15.81
C TYR A 194 16.70 -3.31 -14.75
N THR A 195 15.95 -2.73 -13.80
CA THR A 195 16.46 -1.78 -12.81
C THR A 195 16.01 -2.11 -11.38
N GLY A 196 16.32 -3.31 -10.91
CA GLY A 196 16.09 -3.70 -9.51
C GLY A 196 14.65 -3.97 -9.12
N GLY A 197 13.73 -4.14 -10.07
CA GLY A 197 12.32 -4.30 -9.77
C GLY A 197 11.71 -3.05 -9.13
N MET A 198 12.02 -1.86 -9.63
CA MET A 198 11.51 -0.58 -9.12
C MET A 198 9.99 -0.59 -9.02
N ARG A 199 9.44 0.00 -7.96
CA ARG A 199 7.96 0.12 -7.82
C ARG A 199 7.41 1.10 -8.85
N PHE A 200 6.14 0.95 -9.21
CA PHE A 200 5.48 1.85 -10.15
C PHE A 200 5.63 3.33 -9.77
N SER A 201 5.42 3.66 -8.47
CA SER A 201 5.61 5.02 -7.98
C SER A 201 7.01 5.54 -8.22
N ASP A 202 8.01 4.69 -7.99
CA ASP A 202 9.43 5.06 -8.11
C ASP A 202 9.81 5.25 -9.59
N VAL A 203 9.29 4.41 -10.50
CA VAL A 203 9.45 4.58 -11.94
C VAL A 203 8.81 5.89 -12.43
N CYS A 204 7.58 6.20 -11.98
CA CYS A 204 6.89 7.44 -12.39
C CYS A 204 7.57 8.71 -11.87
N THR A 205 8.27 8.64 -10.74
CA THR A 205 8.91 9.83 -10.11
C THR A 205 10.40 9.89 -10.34
N LEU A 206 10.99 8.95 -11.08
CA LEU A 206 12.40 8.92 -11.40
C LEU A 206 12.78 10.16 -12.22
N LYS A 207 13.77 10.89 -11.74
CA LYS A 207 14.27 12.11 -12.39
C LYS A 207 15.54 11.82 -13.17
N TRP A 208 15.79 12.58 -14.22
CA TRP A 208 17.05 12.53 -14.95
C TRP A 208 18.27 12.83 -14.07
N SER A 209 18.12 13.73 -13.09
CA SER A 209 19.17 14.05 -12.12
C SER A 209 19.54 12.89 -11.17
N GLU A 210 18.75 11.83 -11.14
CA GLU A 210 18.99 10.62 -10.34
C GLU A 210 19.61 9.49 -11.18
N VAL A 211 19.78 9.69 -12.48
CA VAL A 211 20.34 8.73 -13.44
C VAL A 211 21.72 9.15 -13.87
N ASP A 212 22.71 8.35 -13.53
CA ASP A 212 24.09 8.49 -14.01
C ASP A 212 24.24 7.59 -15.24
N MET A 213 24.13 8.20 -16.42
CA MET A 213 24.23 7.49 -17.70
C MET A 213 25.65 6.96 -17.99
N GLU A 214 26.68 7.65 -17.49
CA GLU A 214 28.07 7.29 -17.70
C GLU A 214 28.46 6.08 -16.85
N ASN A 215 28.15 6.12 -15.54
CA ASN A 215 28.44 5.03 -14.61
C ASN A 215 27.34 3.95 -14.62
N ARG A 216 26.25 4.16 -15.35
CA ARG A 216 25.10 3.24 -15.44
C ARG A 216 24.49 2.91 -14.09
N ILE A 217 24.23 3.94 -13.29
CA ILE A 217 23.70 3.82 -11.94
C ILE A 217 22.50 4.76 -11.77
N ILE A 218 21.45 4.25 -11.11
CA ILE A 218 20.34 5.05 -10.60
C ILE A 218 20.51 5.22 -9.10
N LYS A 219 20.41 6.47 -8.61
CA LYS A 219 20.35 6.80 -7.18
C LYS A 219 19.01 7.46 -6.90
N HIS A 220 18.01 6.68 -6.50
CA HIS A 220 16.64 7.13 -6.34
C HIS A 220 16.15 7.01 -4.90
N LEU A 221 15.49 8.07 -4.40
CA LEU A 221 14.83 8.07 -3.10
C LEU A 221 13.43 7.45 -3.20
N GLN A 222 13.23 6.30 -2.56
CA GLN A 222 11.95 5.59 -2.62
C GLN A 222 10.78 6.43 -2.11
N VAL A 223 9.73 6.57 -2.91
CA VAL A 223 8.50 7.31 -2.58
C VAL A 223 7.81 6.74 -1.34
N LYS A 224 7.77 5.42 -1.20
CA LYS A 224 7.03 4.75 -0.12
C LYS A 224 7.60 5.01 1.28
N ASN A 225 8.90 5.20 1.40
CA ASN A 225 9.62 5.20 2.68
C ASN A 225 10.22 6.57 3.05
N HIS A 226 10.05 7.60 2.22
CA HIS A 226 10.77 8.87 2.36
C HIS A 226 10.49 9.61 3.69
N THR A 227 9.34 9.38 4.33
CA THR A 227 8.95 10.10 5.56
C THR A 227 9.41 9.45 6.86
N ARG A 228 9.66 8.13 6.88
CA ARG A 228 10.01 7.39 8.12
C ARG A 228 11.49 7.01 8.18
N LYS A 229 11.96 6.37 7.13
CA LYS A 229 13.36 5.98 6.93
C LYS A 229 13.65 6.18 5.44
N PRO A 230 14.19 7.34 5.05
CA PRO A 230 14.54 7.57 3.66
C PRO A 230 15.49 6.46 3.21
N THR A 231 15.09 5.75 2.17
CA THR A 231 15.89 4.67 1.57
C THR A 231 16.26 5.11 0.18
N VAL A 232 17.52 5.37 -0.02
CA VAL A 232 18.11 5.62 -1.35
C VAL A 232 18.42 4.28 -1.98
N LEU A 233 17.82 4.01 -3.12
CA LEU A 233 18.18 2.86 -3.97
C LEU A 233 19.38 3.24 -4.81
N THR A 234 20.38 2.38 -4.82
CA THR A 234 21.49 2.44 -5.76
C THR A 234 21.40 1.22 -6.66
N LEU A 235 20.98 1.43 -7.90
CA LEU A 235 20.63 0.35 -8.82
C LEU A 235 21.53 0.41 -10.06
N PRO A 236 22.16 -0.71 -10.44
CA PRO A 236 22.86 -0.79 -11.72
C PRO A 236 21.86 -0.79 -12.88
N ILE A 237 22.24 -0.21 -14.00
CA ILE A 237 21.44 -0.19 -15.24
C ILE A 237 22.11 -1.12 -16.24
N ILE A 238 21.42 -2.20 -16.61
CA ILE A 238 21.89 -3.10 -17.68
C ILE A 238 21.64 -2.47 -19.05
N GLU A 239 22.25 -3.04 -20.09
CA GLU A 239 22.22 -2.49 -21.46
C GLU A 239 20.78 -2.26 -21.98
N GLU A 240 19.87 -3.17 -21.68
CA GLU A 240 18.45 -3.06 -22.08
C GLU A 240 17.77 -1.86 -21.40
N GLY A 241 18.09 -1.61 -20.15
CA GLY A 241 17.61 -0.43 -19.41
C GLY A 241 18.17 0.87 -20.00
N MET A 242 19.45 0.88 -20.41
CA MET A 242 20.08 2.01 -21.09
C MET A 242 19.42 2.34 -22.43
N LYS A 243 19.04 1.32 -23.20
CA LYS A 243 18.30 1.52 -24.47
C LYS A 243 16.97 2.21 -24.25
N ILE A 244 16.24 1.83 -23.19
CA ILE A 244 15.00 2.49 -22.83
C ILE A 244 15.24 3.95 -22.43
N LEU A 245 16.22 4.22 -21.56
CA LEU A 245 16.56 5.59 -21.15
C LEU A 245 16.86 6.49 -22.36
N LYS A 246 17.75 6.05 -23.25
CA LYS A 246 18.07 6.79 -24.49
C LYS A 246 16.87 7.09 -25.36
N LYS A 247 15.91 6.19 -25.43
CA LYS A 247 14.65 6.38 -26.19
C LYS A 247 13.74 7.43 -25.56
N TRP A 248 13.78 7.56 -24.22
CA TRP A 248 12.94 8.51 -23.48
C TRP A 248 13.61 9.86 -23.26
N GLU A 249 14.90 9.99 -23.55
CA GLU A 249 15.66 11.22 -23.46
C GLU A 249 15.02 12.34 -24.29
N GLY A 250 14.92 13.53 -23.70
CA GLY A 250 14.36 14.72 -24.36
C GLY A 250 12.83 14.79 -24.41
N ARG A 251 12.10 13.84 -23.86
CA ARG A 251 10.63 13.89 -23.81
C ARG A 251 10.09 14.73 -22.65
N ASN A 252 10.82 14.76 -21.55
CA ASN A 252 10.52 15.55 -20.36
C ASN A 252 11.85 15.97 -19.72
N GLU A 253 11.97 17.24 -19.35
CA GLU A 253 13.24 17.76 -18.81
C GLU A 253 13.53 17.27 -17.38
N LYS A 254 12.50 16.96 -16.60
CA LYS A 254 12.63 16.59 -15.20
C LYS A 254 12.53 15.09 -14.96
N PHE A 255 11.50 14.44 -15.50
CA PHE A 255 11.21 13.03 -15.25
C PHE A 255 11.65 12.15 -16.42
N VAL A 256 12.19 10.98 -16.10
CA VAL A 256 12.62 9.99 -17.12
C VAL A 256 11.43 9.55 -17.98
N PHE A 257 10.31 9.25 -17.34
CA PHE A 257 9.07 8.91 -18.01
C PHE A 257 8.09 10.08 -17.93
N ASP A 258 7.46 10.42 -19.04
CA ASP A 258 6.53 11.55 -19.18
C ASP A 258 5.14 11.31 -18.55
N MET A 259 5.13 10.60 -17.41
CA MET A 259 3.91 10.29 -16.67
C MET A 259 3.44 11.45 -15.78
N LEU A 260 4.36 12.31 -15.40
CA LEU A 260 4.14 13.52 -14.61
C LEU A 260 4.60 14.73 -15.42
N CYS A 261 3.88 15.85 -15.33
CA CYS A 261 4.32 17.10 -15.89
C CYS A 261 5.57 17.65 -15.15
N GLU A 262 6.37 18.43 -15.82
CA GLU A 262 7.66 18.93 -15.32
C GLU A 262 7.53 19.75 -14.04
N ASP A 263 6.48 20.53 -13.93
CA ASP A 263 6.14 21.37 -12.78
C ASP A 263 5.44 20.61 -11.64
N PHE A 264 5.28 19.26 -11.77
CA PHE A 264 4.60 18.48 -10.76
C PHE A 264 5.31 18.58 -9.39
N ASP A 265 4.53 18.98 -8.36
CA ASP A 265 5.01 19.08 -6.98
C ASP A 265 5.00 17.72 -6.28
N LEU A 266 6.17 17.10 -6.16
CA LEU A 266 6.35 15.84 -5.44
C LEU A 266 6.15 15.96 -3.93
N ASN A 267 6.17 17.17 -3.35
CA ASN A 267 5.96 17.39 -1.91
C ASN A 267 4.47 17.42 -1.56
N ASN A 268 3.59 17.54 -2.54
CA ASN A 268 2.16 17.42 -2.33
C ASN A 268 1.73 15.95 -2.25
N ASP A 269 1.91 15.33 -1.09
CA ASP A 269 1.60 13.91 -0.83
C ASP A 269 0.20 13.49 -1.29
N LYS A 270 -0.79 14.35 -1.16
CA LYS A 270 -2.17 14.06 -1.56
C LYS A 270 -2.28 13.97 -3.07
N MET A 271 -1.78 14.98 -3.76
CA MET A 271 -1.82 15.05 -5.23
C MET A 271 -0.99 13.90 -5.83
N LEU A 272 0.22 13.70 -5.32
CA LEU A 272 1.09 12.60 -5.75
C LEU A 272 0.39 11.25 -5.62
N LYS A 273 -0.20 10.95 -4.46
CA LYS A 273 -0.93 9.68 -4.24
C LYS A 273 -2.08 9.51 -5.23
N HIS A 274 -2.90 10.54 -5.44
CA HIS A 274 -4.05 10.45 -6.35
C HIS A 274 -3.59 10.23 -7.79
N THR A 275 -2.60 10.99 -8.25
CA THR A 275 -2.04 10.88 -9.60
C THR A 275 -1.41 9.50 -9.83
N ILE A 276 -0.53 9.04 -8.93
CA ILE A 276 0.10 7.71 -9.05
C ILE A 276 -0.95 6.59 -9.05
N ASN A 277 -1.99 6.67 -8.21
CA ASN A 277 -3.06 5.66 -8.20
C ASN A 277 -3.84 5.63 -9.52
N SER A 278 -4.15 6.79 -10.11
CA SER A 278 -4.82 6.90 -11.41
C SER A 278 -3.96 6.31 -12.52
N LEU A 279 -2.69 6.70 -12.59
CA LEU A 279 -1.73 6.19 -13.56
C LEU A 279 -1.53 4.67 -13.42
N ASN A 280 -1.42 4.18 -12.18
CA ASN A 280 -1.28 2.74 -11.91
C ASN A 280 -2.52 1.94 -12.33
N LYS A 281 -3.72 2.51 -12.18
CA LYS A 281 -4.94 1.88 -12.69
C LYS A 281 -4.92 1.72 -14.20
N THR A 282 -4.52 2.76 -14.94
CA THR A 282 -4.37 2.73 -16.40
C THR A 282 -3.30 1.72 -16.84
N MET A 283 -2.13 1.76 -16.19
CA MET A 283 -1.04 0.81 -16.42
C MET A 283 -1.52 -0.64 -16.24
N ASN A 284 -2.14 -0.94 -15.11
CA ASN A 284 -2.58 -2.30 -14.81
C ASN A 284 -3.72 -2.77 -15.73
N GLN A 285 -4.59 -1.86 -16.20
CA GLN A 285 -5.60 -2.18 -17.19
C GLN A 285 -4.96 -2.62 -18.51
N SER A 286 -3.96 -1.88 -18.99
CA SER A 286 -3.24 -2.22 -20.23
C SER A 286 -2.47 -3.53 -20.11
N LEU A 287 -1.78 -3.74 -18.98
CA LEU A 287 -1.05 -4.98 -18.71
C LEU A 287 -2.00 -6.19 -18.60
N ARG A 288 -3.16 -6.02 -17.98
CA ARG A 288 -4.17 -7.09 -17.90
C ARG A 288 -4.62 -7.52 -19.30
N CYS A 289 -4.97 -6.58 -20.18
CA CYS A 289 -5.36 -6.90 -21.56
C CYS A 289 -4.24 -7.62 -22.33
N LEU A 290 -2.97 -7.28 -22.07
CA LEU A 290 -1.84 -8.00 -22.66
C LEU A 290 -1.69 -9.41 -22.08
N GLY A 291 -1.85 -9.57 -20.76
CA GLY A 291 -1.84 -10.87 -20.09
C GLY A 291 -2.94 -11.81 -20.61
N GLU A 292 -4.14 -11.28 -20.84
CA GLU A 292 -5.25 -12.01 -21.45
C GLU A 292 -4.89 -12.49 -22.88
N LYS A 293 -4.27 -11.63 -23.70
CA LYS A 293 -3.78 -12.00 -25.04
C LYS A 293 -2.67 -13.05 -25.01
N MET A 294 -1.90 -13.09 -23.94
CA MET A 294 -0.86 -14.10 -23.71
C MET A 294 -1.41 -15.41 -23.12
N ASN A 295 -2.70 -15.47 -22.80
CA ASN A 295 -3.35 -16.57 -22.07
C ASN A 295 -2.66 -16.85 -20.71
N LEU A 296 -2.25 -15.81 -20.00
CA LEU A 296 -1.69 -15.98 -18.66
C LEU A 296 -2.76 -16.46 -17.68
N PRO A 297 -2.45 -17.38 -16.75
CA PRO A 297 -3.41 -17.88 -15.75
C PRO A 297 -3.69 -16.87 -14.62
N PHE A 298 -3.15 -15.67 -14.72
CA PHE A 298 -3.29 -14.61 -13.73
C PHE A 298 -3.39 -13.23 -14.39
N ASN A 299 -3.91 -12.27 -13.64
CA ASN A 299 -3.98 -10.88 -14.10
C ASN A 299 -2.59 -10.23 -14.05
N LEU A 300 -2.01 -9.95 -15.22
CA LEU A 300 -0.75 -9.22 -15.31
C LEU A 300 -0.93 -7.79 -14.79
N HIS A 301 -0.06 -7.36 -13.90
CA HIS A 301 -0.05 -6.04 -13.30
C HIS A 301 1.37 -5.58 -13.00
N PHE A 302 1.59 -4.27 -12.79
CA PHE A 302 2.95 -3.71 -12.72
C PHE A 302 3.82 -4.38 -11.65
N HIS A 303 3.26 -4.76 -10.52
CA HIS A 303 4.05 -5.38 -9.46
C HIS A 303 4.64 -6.74 -9.85
N CYS A 304 4.08 -7.40 -10.88
CA CYS A 304 4.65 -8.62 -11.45
C CYS A 304 6.08 -8.40 -11.99
N SER A 305 6.43 -7.18 -12.47
CA SER A 305 7.79 -6.85 -12.90
C SER A 305 8.80 -7.06 -11.78
N ARG A 306 8.42 -6.63 -10.58
CA ARG A 306 9.25 -6.77 -9.38
C ARG A 306 9.39 -8.22 -8.93
N HIS A 307 8.31 -8.99 -8.99
CA HIS A 307 8.37 -10.43 -8.71
C HIS A 307 9.20 -11.16 -9.77
N THR A 308 9.03 -10.81 -11.04
CA THR A 308 9.84 -11.34 -12.15
C THR A 308 11.33 -11.09 -11.93
N TYR A 309 11.72 -9.85 -11.57
CA TYR A 309 13.10 -9.52 -11.26
C TYR A 309 13.67 -10.39 -10.13
N GLY A 310 12.95 -10.46 -9.01
CA GLY A 310 13.40 -11.24 -7.84
C GLY A 310 13.52 -12.73 -8.15
N THR A 311 12.55 -13.30 -8.90
CA THR A 311 12.58 -14.73 -9.28
C THR A 311 13.71 -15.03 -10.28
N ILE A 312 13.95 -14.16 -11.27
CA ILE A 312 15.06 -14.33 -12.21
C ILE A 312 16.42 -14.34 -11.48
N LEU A 313 16.62 -13.42 -10.52
CA LEU A 313 17.87 -13.37 -9.76
C LEU A 313 18.03 -14.60 -8.86
N LEU A 314 16.95 -15.03 -8.22
CA LEU A 314 16.97 -16.22 -7.37
C LEU A 314 17.33 -17.45 -8.19
N ASN A 315 16.71 -17.64 -9.37
CA ASN A 315 17.01 -18.74 -10.28
C ASN A 315 18.45 -18.70 -10.85
N LYS A 316 19.08 -17.53 -10.84
CA LYS A 316 20.51 -17.39 -11.14
C LYS A 316 21.42 -17.61 -9.93
N GLY A 317 20.89 -18.05 -8.78
CA GLY A 317 21.65 -18.32 -7.57
C GLY A 317 22.20 -17.08 -6.86
N ILE A 318 21.62 -15.90 -7.12
CA ILE A 318 21.99 -14.68 -6.43
C ILE A 318 21.51 -14.73 -4.98
N ASP A 319 22.38 -14.29 -4.05
CA ASP A 319 22.07 -14.26 -2.62
C ASP A 319 20.80 -13.44 -2.31
N ILE A 320 19.94 -13.99 -1.46
CA ILE A 320 18.61 -13.40 -1.16
C ILE A 320 18.72 -12.06 -0.41
N ASN A 321 19.81 -11.83 0.35
CA ASN A 321 20.05 -10.55 1.02
C ASN A 321 20.44 -9.49 0.00
N LEU A 322 21.24 -9.86 -1.02
CA LEU A 322 21.57 -8.97 -2.12
C LEU A 322 20.34 -8.61 -2.94
N ILE A 323 19.48 -9.61 -3.26
CA ILE A 323 18.18 -9.37 -3.92
C ILE A 323 17.33 -8.41 -3.08
N SER A 324 17.24 -8.64 -1.77
CA SER A 324 16.50 -7.77 -0.85
C SER A 324 17.02 -6.32 -0.85
N HIS A 325 18.34 -6.16 -0.87
CA HIS A 325 18.98 -4.85 -0.92
C HIS A 325 18.68 -4.13 -2.24
N LEU A 326 18.88 -4.79 -3.37
CA LEU A 326 18.57 -4.23 -4.71
C LEU A 326 17.10 -3.86 -4.85
N MET A 327 16.20 -4.65 -4.30
CA MET A 327 14.77 -4.35 -4.29
C MET A 327 14.39 -3.27 -3.27
N GLY A 328 15.28 -2.85 -2.36
CA GLY A 328 14.99 -1.88 -1.32
C GLY A 328 13.91 -2.35 -0.34
N HIS A 329 13.98 -3.61 0.08
CA HIS A 329 13.19 -4.11 1.19
C HIS A 329 13.80 -3.66 2.51
N SER A 330 12.96 -3.27 3.48
CA SER A 330 13.43 -2.87 4.81
C SER A 330 13.97 -4.05 5.64
N SER A 331 13.72 -5.28 5.21
CA SER A 331 14.17 -6.51 5.85
C SER A 331 14.25 -7.63 4.82
N SER A 332 15.32 -8.43 4.87
CA SER A 332 15.48 -9.64 4.06
C SER A 332 14.41 -10.69 4.34
N PHE A 333 13.80 -10.66 5.54
CA PHE A 333 12.67 -11.52 5.90
C PHE A 333 11.49 -11.39 4.92
N ILE A 334 11.23 -10.18 4.40
CA ILE A 334 10.18 -9.95 3.38
C ILE A 334 10.53 -10.72 2.11
N THR A 335 11.78 -10.65 1.67
CA THR A 335 12.26 -11.36 0.48
C THR A 335 12.24 -12.87 0.72
N GLN A 336 12.73 -13.34 1.85
CA GLN A 336 12.68 -14.77 2.22
C GLN A 336 11.25 -15.29 2.23
N LYS A 337 10.32 -14.62 2.91
CA LYS A 337 8.91 -15.02 2.97
C LYS A 337 8.25 -15.11 1.59
N VAL A 338 8.59 -14.20 0.69
CA VAL A 338 7.99 -14.13 -0.65
C VAL A 338 8.59 -15.18 -1.59
N TYR A 339 9.91 -15.38 -1.54
CA TYR A 339 10.65 -16.19 -2.53
C TYR A 339 11.07 -17.58 -2.04
N SER A 340 10.95 -17.91 -0.74
CA SER A 340 11.34 -19.22 -0.18
C SER A 340 10.65 -20.42 -0.84
N LYS A 341 9.45 -20.21 -1.42
CA LYS A 341 8.71 -21.27 -2.10
C LYS A 341 9.30 -21.72 -3.43
N TYR A 342 10.12 -20.86 -4.05
CA TYR A 342 10.76 -21.11 -5.34
C TYR A 342 12.18 -21.67 -5.19
N LEU A 343 12.66 -21.74 -3.94
CA LEU A 343 13.96 -22.34 -3.59
C LEU A 343 14.07 -23.84 -3.90
N PRO A 344 13.05 -24.72 -3.73
CA PRO A 344 13.23 -26.16 -3.90
C PRO A 344 13.63 -26.60 -5.31
N GLU A 345 13.05 -25.98 -6.36
CA GLU A 345 13.39 -26.33 -7.76
C GLU A 345 14.80 -25.88 -8.10
N THR A 346 15.15 -24.66 -7.72
CA THR A 346 16.47 -24.06 -7.95
C THR A 346 17.55 -24.66 -7.07
N LEU A 347 17.23 -25.13 -5.85
CA LEU A 347 18.19 -25.77 -4.95
C LEU A 347 18.74 -27.06 -5.55
N ASN A 348 17.90 -27.89 -6.14
CA ASN A 348 18.34 -29.14 -6.78
C ASN A 348 19.30 -28.88 -7.96
N GLU A 349 19.02 -27.85 -8.77
CA GLU A 349 19.90 -27.45 -9.87
C GLU A 349 21.22 -26.88 -9.36
N ILE A 350 21.18 -25.97 -8.39
CA ILE A 350 22.37 -25.33 -7.79
C ILE A 350 23.23 -26.38 -7.03
N VAL A 351 22.57 -27.30 -6.30
CA VAL A 351 23.27 -28.36 -5.59
C VAL A 351 23.97 -29.28 -6.60
N ASN A 352 23.31 -29.65 -7.69
CA ASN A 352 23.90 -30.49 -8.73
C ASN A 352 25.03 -29.80 -9.50
N GLU A 353 24.92 -28.49 -9.77
CA GLU A 353 25.98 -27.73 -10.43
C GLU A 353 27.17 -27.40 -9.53
N LYS A 354 26.91 -26.99 -8.26
CA LYS A 354 27.96 -26.47 -7.36
C LYS A 354 28.53 -27.50 -6.41
N LEU A 355 27.81 -28.60 -6.13
CA LEU A 355 28.27 -29.69 -5.27
C LEU A 355 28.79 -30.89 -6.02
N ASN A 356 29.20 -30.73 -7.29
CA ASN A 356 30.03 -31.75 -7.96
C ASN A 356 31.38 -31.81 -7.26
N PHE A 357 31.40 -32.44 -6.10
CA PHE A 357 32.63 -32.80 -5.39
C PHE A 357 33.34 -33.89 -6.19
N ASN A 358 34.14 -33.49 -7.18
CA ASN A 358 35.15 -34.38 -7.75
C ASN A 358 36.22 -34.60 -6.68
N PHE A 359 35.98 -35.51 -5.74
CA PHE A 359 37.03 -36.14 -4.95
C PHE A 359 37.76 -37.12 -5.86
N LYS A 360 38.76 -36.64 -6.63
CA LYS A 360 39.80 -37.47 -7.22
C LYS A 360 41.09 -37.22 -6.51
#